data_be070fdbddd54e0f030baa6b6133d106
#
_entry.id   be070fdbddd54e0f030baa6b6133d106
#
_cell.length_a   1.000
_cell.length_b   1.000
_cell.length_c   1.000
_cell.angle_alpha   90.00
_cell.angle_beta   90.00
_cell.angle_gamma   90.00
#
_symmetry.space_group_name_H-M   'P 1'
#
loop_
_entity.id
_entity.type
_entity.pdbx_description
1 polymer ?
#
loop_
_entity_poly.entity_id
_entity_poly.type
_entity_poly.pdbx_seq_one_letter_code
_entity_poly.pdbx_strand_id
1 'polypeptide(L)'
;MDIGLLIKQLRIQSGLTQKELLEGRYSPTYLSRIENGNIQNPSDSFLMFIEGKFGVSSLELGLEDSQTKQEKKIKETFFDFKKNGRIPQRDFLYLLQQ
;
A
#
# COMPACT_ATOMS: atom_id res chain seq x y z
N MET A 1 -7.63 -8.10 8.44
CA MET A 1 -6.74 -8.38 7.30
C MET A 1 -5.38 -7.77 7.58
N ASP A 2 -4.36 -8.42 7.09
CA ASP A 2 -2.97 -8.06 7.32
C ASP A 2 -2.52 -6.97 6.35
N ILE A 3 -1.82 -5.95 6.85
CA ILE A 3 -1.28 -4.89 6.01
C ILE A 3 -0.28 -5.45 4.98
N GLY A 4 0.48 -6.45 5.36
CA GLY A 4 1.43 -7.08 4.43
C GLY A 4 0.75 -7.72 3.25
N LEU A 5 -0.35 -8.40 3.46
CA LEU A 5 -1.12 -9.00 2.37
C LEU A 5 -1.71 -7.93 1.46
N LEU A 6 -2.20 -6.84 2.02
CA LEU A 6 -2.71 -5.72 1.22
C LEU A 6 -1.61 -5.13 0.34
N ILE A 7 -0.44 -4.86 0.92
CA ILE A 7 0.69 -4.32 0.16
C ILE A 7 1.09 -5.27 -0.97
N LYS A 8 1.16 -6.57 -0.69
CA LYS A 8 1.48 -7.57 -1.69
C LYS A 8 0.49 -7.56 -2.85
N GLN A 9 -0.79 -7.53 -2.55
CA GLN A 9 -1.82 -7.56 -3.59
C GLN A 9 -1.82 -6.28 -4.42
N LEU A 10 -1.66 -5.13 -3.79
CA LEU A 10 -1.55 -3.87 -4.51
C LEU A 10 -0.31 -3.85 -5.43
N ARG A 11 0.80 -4.39 -4.94
CA ARG A 11 2.02 -4.50 -5.72
C ARG A 11 1.81 -5.38 -6.96
N ILE A 12 1.21 -6.55 -6.77
CA ILE A 12 0.94 -7.48 -7.85
C ILE A 12 -0.02 -6.86 -8.87
N GLN A 13 -1.08 -6.21 -8.41
CA GLN A 13 -2.03 -5.53 -9.29
C GLN A 13 -1.35 -4.44 -10.13
N SER A 14 -0.33 -3.80 -9.56
CA SER A 14 0.43 -2.76 -10.25
C SER A 14 1.50 -3.32 -11.18
N GLY A 15 1.70 -4.63 -11.19
CA GLY A 15 2.70 -5.27 -12.03
C GLY A 15 4.13 -5.05 -11.57
N LEU A 16 4.34 -4.73 -10.29
CA LEU A 16 5.66 -4.40 -9.77
C LEU A 16 6.29 -5.58 -9.03
N THR A 17 7.61 -5.75 -9.21
CA THR A 17 8.40 -6.62 -8.34
C THR A 17 8.64 -5.90 -7.01
N GLN A 18 9.09 -6.65 -6.01
CA GLN A 18 9.47 -6.04 -4.72
C GLN A 18 10.54 -4.97 -4.92
N LYS A 19 11.54 -5.27 -5.73
CA LYS A 19 12.63 -4.35 -6.00
C LYS A 19 12.15 -3.07 -6.69
N GLU A 20 11.26 -3.21 -7.67
CA GLU A 20 10.70 -2.06 -8.37
C GLU A 20 9.89 -1.16 -7.45
N LEU A 21 9.07 -1.75 -6.58
CA LEU A 21 8.28 -0.98 -5.63
C LEU A 21 9.16 -0.16 -4.69
N LEU A 22 10.27 -0.73 -4.23
CA LEU A 22 11.11 -0.13 -3.19
C LEU A 22 12.07 0.95 -3.70
N GLU A 23 12.40 0.92 -4.98
CA GLU A 23 13.32 1.90 -5.62
C GLU A 23 14.65 2.05 -4.87
N GLY A 24 15.12 0.99 -4.23
CA GLY A 24 16.37 1.04 -3.48
C GLY A 24 16.31 1.70 -2.12
N ARG A 25 15.15 2.17 -1.68
CA ARG A 25 15.00 2.86 -0.39
C ARG A 25 14.90 1.91 0.79
N TYR A 26 14.45 0.69 0.56
CA TYR A 26 14.31 -0.34 1.58
C TYR A 26 14.79 -1.66 0.99
N SER A 27 15.14 -2.60 1.85
CA SER A 27 15.61 -3.90 1.35
C SER A 27 14.41 -4.78 0.94
N PRO A 28 14.55 -5.58 -0.13
CA PRO A 28 13.52 -6.56 -0.50
C PRO A 28 13.25 -7.57 0.62
N THR A 29 14.25 -7.89 1.44
CA THR A 29 14.07 -8.78 2.59
C THR A 29 13.07 -8.20 3.59
N TYR A 30 13.15 -6.90 3.85
CA TYR A 30 12.22 -6.21 4.75
C TYR A 30 10.78 -6.31 4.21
N LEU A 31 10.60 -5.98 2.92
CA LEU A 31 9.28 -6.07 2.30
C LEU A 31 8.75 -7.50 2.29
N SER A 32 9.61 -8.47 1.98
CA SER A 32 9.22 -9.88 1.98
C SER A 32 8.69 -10.31 3.34
N ARG A 33 9.35 -9.91 4.42
CA ARG A 33 8.90 -10.22 5.78
C ARG A 33 7.56 -9.58 6.10
N ILE A 34 7.32 -8.37 5.63
CA ILE A 34 6.04 -7.69 5.79
C ILE A 34 4.96 -8.43 5.01
N GLU A 35 5.22 -8.75 3.76
CA GLU A 35 4.25 -9.43 2.89
C GLU A 35 3.91 -10.84 3.39
N ASN A 36 4.86 -11.50 4.04
CA ASN A 36 4.65 -12.84 4.59
C ASN A 36 4.09 -12.85 6.01
N GLY A 37 3.83 -11.69 6.58
CA GLY A 37 3.26 -11.57 7.91
C GLY A 37 4.27 -11.71 9.05
N ASN A 38 5.57 -11.82 8.76
CA ASN A 38 6.61 -11.93 9.79
C ASN A 38 6.88 -10.59 10.48
N ILE A 39 6.60 -9.49 9.81
CA ILE A 39 6.62 -8.15 10.40
C ILE A 39 5.20 -7.61 10.26
N GLN A 40 4.51 -7.49 11.40
CA GLN A 40 3.11 -7.07 11.42
C GLN A 40 2.96 -5.56 11.62
N ASN A 41 4.00 -4.90 12.14
CA ASN A 41 3.98 -3.46 12.42
C ASN A 41 5.14 -2.79 11.68
N PRO A 42 5.01 -2.56 10.36
CA PRO A 42 6.04 -1.81 9.62
C PRO A 42 6.16 -0.39 10.16
N SER A 43 7.33 0.23 9.98
CA SER A 43 7.54 1.60 10.44
C SER A 43 6.60 2.58 9.74
N ASP A 44 6.27 3.68 10.42
CA ASP A 44 5.42 4.72 9.85
C ASP A 44 6.03 5.29 8.58
N SER A 45 7.34 5.49 8.55
CA SER A 45 8.01 6.01 7.36
C SER A 45 7.89 5.07 6.17
N PHE A 46 7.97 3.76 6.41
CA PHE A 46 7.76 2.77 5.36
C PHE A 46 6.33 2.82 4.83
N LEU A 47 5.35 2.89 5.73
CA LEU A 47 3.94 2.96 5.35
C LEU A 47 3.63 4.22 4.55
N MET A 48 4.21 5.35 4.93
CA MET A 48 4.07 6.59 4.16
C MET A 48 4.67 6.46 2.76
N PHE A 49 5.82 5.83 2.65
CA PHE A 49 6.46 5.59 1.35
C PHE A 49 5.56 4.73 0.45
N ILE A 50 5.03 3.62 0.98
CA ILE A 50 4.17 2.72 0.22
C ILE A 50 2.86 3.41 -0.16
N GLU A 51 2.26 4.14 0.78
CA GLU A 51 1.04 4.91 0.52
C GLU A 51 1.25 5.89 -0.64
N GLY A 52 2.39 6.59 -0.64
CA GLY A 52 2.73 7.50 -1.71
C GLY A 52 2.87 6.80 -3.06
N LYS A 53 3.44 5.60 -3.07
CA LYS A 53 3.60 4.83 -4.30
C LYS A 53 2.28 4.45 -4.94
N PHE A 54 1.29 4.08 -4.14
CA PHE A 54 0.00 3.64 -4.66
C PHE A 54 -1.01 4.77 -4.82
N GLY A 55 -0.79 5.91 -4.15
CA GLY A 55 -1.77 7.00 -4.11
C GLY A 55 -1.44 8.23 -4.95
N VAL A 56 -0.27 8.32 -5.57
CA VAL A 56 0.18 9.57 -6.21
C VAL A 56 0.30 9.49 -7.72
N SER A 57 0.07 8.32 -8.31
CA SER A 57 0.27 8.11 -9.73
C SER A 57 -0.57 9.04 -10.62
N SER A 58 -1.76 9.41 -10.16
CA SER A 58 -2.61 10.30 -10.95
C SER A 58 -2.11 11.74 -11.00
N LEU A 59 -1.48 12.22 -9.92
CA LEU A 59 -0.87 13.55 -9.90
C LEU A 59 0.33 13.62 -10.84
N GLU A 60 1.14 12.57 -10.87
CA GLU A 60 2.30 12.48 -11.76
C GLU A 60 1.89 12.45 -13.22
N LEU A 61 0.69 11.92 -13.51
CA LEU A 61 0.16 11.86 -14.86
C LEU A 61 -0.58 13.13 -15.27
N GLY A 62 -0.64 14.14 -14.42
CA GLY A 62 -1.31 15.39 -14.70
C GLY A 62 -2.84 15.33 -14.64
N LEU A 63 -3.37 14.28 -14.01
CA LEU A 63 -4.82 14.09 -13.86
C LEU A 63 -5.29 14.67 -12.53
N GLU A 64 -5.11 15.99 -12.38
CA GLU A 64 -5.31 16.68 -11.10
C GLU A 64 -6.71 16.55 -10.52
N ASP A 65 -7.71 16.41 -11.38
CA ASP A 65 -9.11 16.35 -10.93
C ASP A 65 -9.57 14.95 -10.60
N SER A 66 -8.72 13.97 -10.78
CA SER A 66 -9.12 12.58 -10.59
C SER A 66 -8.35 11.94 -9.46
N GLN A 67 -8.57 12.42 -8.24
CA GLN A 67 -8.36 11.51 -7.14
C GLN A 67 -9.39 10.40 -7.33
N THR A 68 -8.96 9.30 -7.90
CA THR A 68 -9.83 8.16 -8.08
C THR A 68 -10.34 7.72 -6.71
N LYS A 69 -11.54 7.16 -6.67
CA LYS A 69 -12.07 6.59 -5.42
C LYS A 69 -11.09 5.62 -4.79
N GLN A 70 -10.32 4.92 -5.62
CA GLN A 70 -9.32 3.97 -5.15
C GLN A 70 -8.18 4.66 -4.39
N GLU A 71 -7.68 5.79 -4.87
CA GLU A 71 -6.59 6.50 -4.20
C GLU A 71 -7.02 7.05 -2.84
N LYS A 72 -8.21 7.62 -2.77
CA LYS A 72 -8.78 8.03 -1.49
C LYS A 72 -8.91 6.85 -0.54
N LYS A 73 -9.36 5.72 -1.05
CA LYS A 73 -9.56 4.52 -0.25
C LYS A 73 -8.24 3.97 0.26
N ILE A 74 -7.19 4.00 -0.55
CA ILE A 74 -5.85 3.59 -0.11
C ILE A 74 -5.38 4.47 1.06
N LYS A 75 -5.49 5.78 0.93
CA LYS A 75 -5.08 6.71 1.98
C LYS A 75 -5.87 6.50 3.27
N GLU A 76 -7.19 6.35 3.17
CA GLU A 76 -8.05 6.10 4.31
C GLU A 76 -7.70 4.77 4.98
N THR A 77 -7.47 3.73 4.19
CA THR A 77 -7.17 2.40 4.71
C THR A 77 -5.84 2.41 5.46
N PHE A 78 -4.82 3.06 4.91
CA PHE A 78 -3.52 3.16 5.59
C PHE A 78 -3.61 4.01 6.85
N PHE A 79 -4.37 5.10 6.80
CA PHE A 79 -4.60 5.94 7.98
C PHE A 79 -5.28 5.13 9.09
N ASP A 80 -6.32 4.39 8.75
CA ASP A 80 -7.05 3.57 9.71
C ASP A 80 -6.16 2.47 10.28
N PHE A 81 -5.30 1.88 9.47
CA PHE A 81 -4.34 0.89 9.95
C PHE A 81 -3.37 1.50 10.97
N LYS A 82 -2.81 2.67 10.67
CA LYS A 82 -1.90 3.36 11.60
C LYS A 82 -2.56 3.65 12.93
N LYS A 83 -3.85 3.98 12.89
CA LYS A 83 -4.62 4.33 14.09
C LYS A 83 -5.07 3.11 14.88
N ASN A 84 -5.55 2.07 14.19
CA ASN A 84 -6.27 0.94 14.82
C ASN A 84 -5.46 -0.37 14.80
N GLY A 85 -4.40 -0.46 14.00
CA GLY A 85 -3.59 -1.65 13.89
C GLY A 85 -4.20 -2.77 13.04
N ARG A 86 -5.28 -2.48 12.30
CA ARG A 86 -5.94 -3.46 11.45
C ARG A 86 -6.67 -2.80 10.30
N ILE A 87 -6.95 -3.60 9.26
CA ILE A 87 -7.68 -3.16 8.07
C ILE A 87 -9.04 -3.88 8.06
N PRO A 88 -10.17 -3.15 7.98
CA PRO A 88 -11.47 -3.79 7.83
C PRO A 88 -11.51 -4.64 6.56
N GLN A 89 -12.08 -5.83 6.65
CA GLN A 89 -12.18 -6.74 5.51
C GLN A 89 -12.89 -6.08 4.34
N ARG A 90 -13.90 -5.28 4.58
CA ARG A 90 -14.63 -4.51 3.57
C ARG A 90 -13.69 -3.65 2.73
N ASP A 91 -12.78 -2.93 3.37
CA ASP A 91 -11.84 -2.04 2.69
C ASP A 91 -10.81 -2.82 1.88
N PHE A 92 -10.34 -3.93 2.44
CA PHE A 92 -9.43 -4.82 1.75
C PHE A 92 -10.05 -5.35 0.45
N LEU A 93 -11.29 -5.87 0.53
CA LEU A 93 -11.97 -6.40 -0.63
C LEU A 93 -12.26 -5.32 -1.67
N TYR A 94 -12.62 -4.12 -1.23
CA TYR A 94 -12.87 -3.00 -2.14
C TYR A 94 -11.62 -2.69 -2.97
N LEU A 95 -10.45 -2.60 -2.33
CA LEU A 95 -9.21 -2.29 -3.03
C LEU A 95 -8.80 -3.39 -4.01
N LEU A 96 -9.09 -4.65 -3.71
CA LEU A 96 -8.74 -5.77 -4.57
C LEU A 96 -9.67 -5.92 -5.76
N GLN A 97 -10.84 -5.30 -5.76
CA GLN A 97 -11.82 -5.40 -6.84
C GLN A 97 -11.63 -4.34 -7.94
N GLN A 98 -10.72 -3.43 -7.76
CA GLN A 98 -10.49 -2.35 -8.72
C GLN A 98 -9.66 -2.74 -9.95
#